data_795ea10f79c95cdbb4a8321500444d40
#
_entry.id   795ea10f79c95cdbb4a8321500444d40
#
_cell.length_a   1.000
_cell.length_b   1.000
_cell.length_c   1.000
_cell.angle_alpha   90.00
_cell.angle_beta   90.00
_cell.angle_gamma   90.00
#
_symmetry.space_group_name_H-M   'P 1'
#
loop_
_entity.id
_entity.type
_entity.pdbx_description
1 polymer ?
#
loop_
_entity_poly.entity_id
_entity_poly.type
_entity_poly.pdbx_seq_one_letter_code
_entity_poly.pdbx_strand_id
1 'polypeptide(L)'
;MSTTIDVYPTINALPLVEEIRGRTQELFQTLLNRHGIGSTIEIKAFYPSSADIPIKYVEIDTVWTPDLYLGFEYSIDGIWDSDSWPSCSFVEDDDRISEEDLVYPFNSKPEHLGLWYIVEEFEGTVPPTRLAKILAQDHYWSDERNFAGPPVASTGYGLVCAALAEATDGIIASFDSAFDEKHNGETAEEFLSWWGDRQINFYGEDAFRNPRGKRYQLVIGLKAGASATRCEYFTVK
;
A
#
# COMPACT_ATOMS: atom_id res chain seq x y z
N MET A 1 10.46 8.68 7.96
CA MET A 1 10.57 7.35 7.34
C MET A 1 9.20 7.02 6.80
N SER A 2 9.11 6.73 5.52
CA SER A 2 7.89 6.25 4.86
C SER A 2 8.02 4.76 4.56
N THR A 3 6.91 4.13 4.26
CA THR A 3 6.85 2.75 3.76
C THR A 3 5.88 2.68 2.60
N THR A 4 6.16 1.79 1.65
CA THR A 4 5.36 1.57 0.46
C THR A 4 4.77 0.15 0.44
N ILE A 5 3.61 0.03 -0.15
CA ILE A 5 3.05 -1.25 -0.60
C ILE A 5 2.81 -1.14 -2.09
N ASP A 6 3.35 -2.08 -2.83
CA ASP A 6 3.28 -2.14 -4.28
C ASP A 6 2.29 -3.20 -4.75
N VAL A 7 1.62 -2.93 -5.87
CA VAL A 7 0.69 -3.84 -6.53
C VAL A 7 1.15 -4.06 -7.97
N TYR A 8 1.48 -5.29 -8.29
CA TYR A 8 1.93 -5.70 -9.63
C TYR A 8 0.79 -6.41 -10.36
N PRO A 9 0.19 -5.79 -11.39
CA PRO A 9 -0.93 -6.36 -12.11
C PRO A 9 -0.55 -7.57 -12.95
N THR A 10 -1.49 -8.49 -13.19
CA THR A 10 -1.32 -9.60 -14.15
C THR A 10 -2.16 -9.40 -15.42
N ILE A 11 -3.01 -8.39 -15.43
CA ILE A 11 -3.83 -8.00 -16.59
C ILE A 11 -3.63 -6.51 -16.86
N ASN A 12 -3.66 -6.12 -18.13
CA ASN A 12 -3.57 -4.72 -18.53
C ASN A 12 -4.95 -4.05 -18.32
N ALA A 13 -5.23 -3.67 -17.06
CA ALA A 13 -6.45 -3.01 -16.65
C ALA A 13 -6.12 -1.76 -15.85
N LEU A 14 -6.68 -0.63 -16.25
CA LEU A 14 -6.63 0.62 -15.51
C LEU A 14 -8.00 0.86 -14.88
N PRO A 15 -8.17 0.61 -13.57
CA PRO A 15 -9.46 0.75 -12.90
C PRO A 15 -9.87 2.21 -12.75
N LEU A 16 -11.15 2.46 -12.50
CA LEU A 16 -11.60 3.77 -12.05
C LEU A 16 -11.16 4.01 -10.59
N VAL A 17 -10.72 5.23 -10.29
CA VAL A 17 -10.35 5.62 -8.92
C VAL A 17 -11.53 5.40 -7.96
N GLU A 18 -12.76 5.70 -8.41
CA GLU A 18 -13.97 5.52 -7.61
C GLU A 18 -14.27 4.05 -7.29
N GLU A 19 -13.98 3.11 -8.22
CA GLU A 19 -14.13 1.68 -7.97
C GLU A 19 -13.18 1.21 -6.86
N ILE A 20 -11.92 1.63 -6.94
CA ILE A 20 -10.92 1.30 -5.90
C ILE A 20 -11.28 1.95 -4.57
N ARG A 21 -11.66 3.25 -4.55
CA ARG A 21 -12.11 3.95 -3.36
C ARG A 21 -13.31 3.25 -2.70
N GLY A 22 -14.33 2.93 -3.51
CA GLY A 22 -15.54 2.26 -3.04
C GLY A 22 -15.22 0.88 -2.46
N ARG A 23 -14.41 0.09 -3.18
CA ARG A 23 -14.00 -1.24 -2.71
C ARG A 23 -13.17 -1.17 -1.43
N THR A 24 -12.24 -0.24 -1.33
CA THR A 24 -11.47 0.01 -0.10
C THR A 24 -12.38 0.32 1.08
N GLN A 25 -13.40 1.16 0.88
CA GLN A 25 -14.37 1.50 1.92
C GLN A 25 -15.17 0.28 2.38
N GLU A 26 -15.62 -0.58 1.46
CA GLU A 26 -16.32 -1.82 1.78
C GLU A 26 -15.43 -2.79 2.59
N LEU A 27 -14.18 -2.98 2.16
CA LEU A 27 -13.20 -3.81 2.86
C LEU A 27 -12.96 -3.31 4.29
N PHE A 28 -12.79 -2.00 4.46
CA PHE A 28 -12.55 -1.41 5.75
C PHE A 28 -13.79 -1.51 6.65
N GLN A 29 -14.97 -1.20 6.14
CA GLN A 29 -16.21 -1.35 6.92
C GLN A 29 -16.45 -2.80 7.35
N THR A 30 -16.14 -3.75 6.46
CA THR A 30 -16.23 -5.19 6.78
C THR A 30 -15.26 -5.57 7.89
N LEU A 31 -14.03 -5.04 7.85
CA LEU A 31 -13.04 -5.24 8.91
C LEU A 31 -13.55 -4.70 10.25
N LEU A 32 -14.05 -3.45 10.30
CA LEU A 32 -14.59 -2.86 11.52
C LEU A 32 -15.75 -3.69 12.09
N ASN A 33 -16.68 -4.10 11.22
CA ASN A 33 -17.83 -4.91 11.62
C ASN A 33 -17.40 -6.27 12.19
N ARG A 34 -16.40 -6.93 11.58
CA ARG A 34 -15.84 -8.21 12.05
C ARG A 34 -15.26 -8.11 13.46
N HIS A 35 -14.67 -6.98 13.80
CA HIS A 35 -14.17 -6.68 15.16
C HIS A 35 -15.22 -6.07 16.09
N GLY A 36 -16.50 -6.01 15.70
CA GLY A 36 -17.57 -5.42 16.52
C GLY A 36 -17.37 -3.92 16.78
N ILE A 37 -16.64 -3.22 15.87
CA ILE A 37 -16.44 -1.78 15.90
C ILE A 37 -17.60 -1.14 15.14
N GLY A 38 -18.52 -0.49 15.84
CA GLY A 38 -19.74 0.08 15.27
C GLY A 38 -19.54 1.42 14.55
N SER A 39 -18.31 1.84 14.33
CA SER A 39 -17.97 3.10 13.65
C SER A 39 -18.19 2.99 12.13
N THR A 40 -18.50 4.13 11.51
CA THR A 40 -18.67 4.23 10.06
C THR A 40 -17.40 4.79 9.44
N ILE A 41 -16.92 4.12 8.37
CA ILE A 41 -15.79 4.58 7.56
C ILE A 41 -16.28 5.29 6.30
N GLU A 42 -15.68 6.44 6.00
CA GLU A 42 -15.80 7.14 4.73
C GLU A 42 -14.42 7.37 4.15
N ILE A 43 -14.28 7.24 2.83
CA ILE A 43 -13.01 7.42 2.12
C ILE A 43 -13.21 8.37 0.95
N LYS A 44 -12.26 9.28 0.74
CA LYS A 44 -12.22 10.16 -0.41
C LYS A 44 -10.84 10.13 -1.05
N ALA A 45 -10.82 10.22 -2.37
CA ALA A 45 -9.60 10.42 -3.15
C ALA A 45 -9.53 11.88 -3.62
N PHE A 46 -8.35 12.47 -3.56
CA PHE A 46 -8.13 13.87 -3.93
C PHE A 46 -6.80 14.06 -4.67
N TYR A 47 -6.73 15.14 -5.45
CA TYR A 47 -5.48 15.56 -6.07
C TYR A 47 -4.63 16.32 -5.07
N PRO A 48 -3.37 15.88 -4.81
CA PRO A 48 -2.47 16.61 -3.92
C PRO A 48 -2.28 18.06 -4.37
N SER A 49 -2.33 18.97 -3.41
CA SER A 49 -2.17 20.39 -3.67
C SER A 49 -1.31 21.01 -2.57
N SER A 50 -0.74 22.19 -2.84
CA SER A 50 -0.08 22.98 -1.79
C SER A 50 -1.10 23.47 -0.76
N ALA A 51 -0.63 23.80 0.45
CA ALA A 51 -1.47 24.18 1.59
C ALA A 51 -2.42 25.38 1.31
N ASP A 52 -2.09 26.20 0.33
CA ASP A 52 -2.87 27.41 -0.04
C ASP A 52 -3.92 27.16 -1.11
N ILE A 53 -3.99 25.94 -1.66
CA ILE A 53 -4.93 25.58 -2.74
C ILE A 53 -6.03 24.68 -2.15
N PRO A 54 -7.31 24.99 -2.40
CA PRO A 54 -8.39 24.10 -1.96
C PRO A 54 -8.23 22.67 -2.49
N ILE A 55 -8.49 21.70 -1.65
CA ILE A 55 -8.49 20.28 -2.04
C ILE A 55 -9.51 20.06 -3.16
N LYS A 56 -9.05 19.46 -4.26
CA LYS A 56 -9.90 19.02 -5.35
C LYS A 56 -10.06 17.51 -5.26
N TYR A 57 -11.28 17.05 -5.04
CA TYR A 57 -11.60 15.61 -5.05
C TYR A 57 -11.63 15.07 -6.48
N VAL A 58 -11.33 13.78 -6.60
CA VAL A 58 -11.30 13.06 -7.88
C VAL A 58 -12.73 12.87 -8.39
N GLU A 59 -12.93 13.07 -9.69
CA GLU A 59 -14.22 12.82 -10.34
C GLU A 59 -14.50 11.32 -10.49
N ILE A 60 -15.81 10.93 -10.47
CA ILE A 60 -16.26 9.53 -10.43
C ILE A 60 -15.76 8.69 -11.63
N ASP A 61 -15.62 9.30 -12.80
CA ASP A 61 -15.21 8.64 -14.05
C ASP A 61 -13.70 8.71 -14.32
N THR A 62 -12.92 9.11 -13.34
CA THR A 62 -11.45 9.20 -13.47
C THR A 62 -10.83 7.81 -13.56
N VAL A 63 -10.21 7.51 -14.71
CA VAL A 63 -9.37 6.32 -14.88
C VAL A 63 -8.04 6.53 -14.17
N TRP A 64 -7.58 5.54 -13.42
CA TRP A 64 -6.30 5.62 -12.71
C TRP A 64 -5.15 5.26 -13.65
N THR A 65 -4.71 6.25 -14.40
CA THR A 65 -3.60 6.13 -15.37
C THR A 65 -2.23 6.25 -14.69
N PRO A 66 -1.16 5.73 -15.31
CA PRO A 66 0.21 6.03 -14.91
C PRO A 66 0.45 7.55 -14.79
N ASP A 67 1.32 7.93 -13.87
CA ASP A 67 1.62 9.32 -13.46
C ASP A 67 0.49 10.04 -12.70
N LEU A 68 -0.63 9.39 -12.45
CA LEU A 68 -1.68 9.94 -11.60
C LEU A 68 -1.34 9.66 -10.12
N TYR A 69 -0.83 10.69 -9.44
CA TYR A 69 -0.54 10.69 -8.01
C TYR A 69 -1.74 11.25 -7.24
N LEU A 70 -2.22 10.51 -6.25
CA LEU A 70 -3.41 10.84 -5.49
C LEU A 70 -3.12 10.89 -3.99
N GLY A 71 -4.00 11.55 -3.23
CA GLY A 71 -4.10 11.41 -1.79
C GLY A 71 -5.40 10.70 -1.43
N PHE A 72 -5.34 9.83 -0.43
CA PHE A 72 -6.53 9.23 0.17
C PHE A 72 -6.71 9.77 1.58
N GLU A 73 -7.90 10.24 1.87
CA GLU A 73 -8.31 10.60 3.22
C GLU A 73 -9.40 9.65 3.72
N TYR A 74 -9.31 9.34 4.99
CA TYR A 74 -10.15 8.38 5.68
C TYR A 74 -10.88 9.08 6.81
N SER A 75 -12.17 8.79 6.99
CA SER A 75 -12.94 9.28 8.12
C SER A 75 -13.51 8.14 8.92
N ILE A 76 -13.35 8.21 10.23
CA ILE A 76 -14.13 7.40 11.17
C ILE A 76 -15.08 8.34 11.90
N ASP A 77 -16.39 8.09 11.74
CA ASP A 77 -17.47 8.87 12.35
C ASP A 77 -17.31 10.39 12.12
N GLY A 78 -16.92 10.78 10.89
CA GLY A 78 -16.77 12.17 10.48
C GLY A 78 -15.44 12.84 10.89
N ILE A 79 -14.49 12.09 11.46
CA ILE A 79 -13.14 12.58 11.77
C ILE A 79 -12.19 12.15 10.67
N TRP A 80 -11.70 13.13 9.90
CA TRP A 80 -10.88 12.92 8.73
C TRP A 80 -9.39 12.95 9.06
N ASP A 81 -8.67 11.96 8.52
CA ASP A 81 -7.22 11.85 8.54
C ASP A 81 -6.71 11.46 7.16
N SER A 82 -5.54 11.95 6.77
CA SER A 82 -4.88 11.59 5.52
C SER A 82 -3.43 11.24 5.80
N ASP A 83 -2.90 10.24 5.13
CA ASP A 83 -1.47 9.86 5.12
C ASP A 83 -1.23 8.65 4.20
N SER A 84 -1.99 8.56 3.12
CA SER A 84 -1.88 7.52 2.10
C SER A 84 -1.83 8.21 0.75
N TRP A 85 -0.79 7.89 -0.03
CA TRP A 85 -0.42 8.61 -1.25
C TRP A 85 -0.21 7.63 -2.41
N PRO A 86 -1.29 6.98 -2.87
CA PRO A 86 -1.17 6.01 -3.94
C PRO A 86 -0.92 6.66 -5.30
N SER A 87 -0.09 6.02 -6.08
CA SER A 87 0.23 6.40 -7.45
C SER A 87 0.23 5.18 -8.36
N CYS A 88 0.00 5.40 -9.64
CA CYS A 88 0.27 4.44 -10.69
C CYS A 88 1.51 4.93 -11.46
N SER A 89 2.50 4.08 -11.63
CA SER A 89 3.77 4.42 -12.29
C SER A 89 4.00 3.51 -13.47
N PHE A 90 4.65 4.05 -14.51
CA PHE A 90 5.23 3.21 -15.54
C PHE A 90 6.37 2.37 -14.98
N VAL A 91 6.55 1.20 -15.55
CA VAL A 91 7.77 0.45 -15.37
C VAL A 91 8.86 1.19 -16.16
N GLU A 92 9.78 1.84 -15.46
CA GLU A 92 10.88 2.52 -16.09
C GLU A 92 11.91 1.49 -16.55
N ASP A 93 12.31 1.58 -17.83
CA ASP A 93 13.57 1.01 -18.27
C ASP A 93 14.68 1.81 -17.58
N ASP A 94 15.40 1.20 -16.66
CA ASP A 94 16.51 1.89 -16.00
C ASP A 94 17.70 1.98 -16.96
N ASP A 95 17.65 2.97 -17.86
CA ASP A 95 18.73 3.31 -18.81
C ASP A 95 20.10 3.57 -18.14
N ARG A 96 20.13 3.65 -16.79
CA ARG A 96 21.36 3.86 -16.01
C ARG A 96 22.10 2.58 -15.69
N ILE A 97 21.46 1.42 -15.89
CA ILE A 97 22.13 0.12 -15.73
C ILE A 97 22.63 -0.31 -17.09
N SER A 98 23.95 -0.19 -17.33
CA SER A 98 24.55 -0.68 -18.56
C SER A 98 24.51 -2.21 -18.60
N GLU A 99 24.37 -2.80 -19.79
CA GLU A 99 24.45 -4.26 -19.97
C GLU A 99 25.72 -4.87 -19.36
N GLU A 100 26.80 -4.08 -19.23
CA GLU A 100 28.08 -4.48 -18.66
C GLU A 100 28.07 -4.57 -17.14
N ASP A 101 27.17 -3.79 -16.46
CA ASP A 101 27.01 -3.80 -15.01
C ASP A 101 26.07 -4.91 -14.53
N LEU A 102 25.34 -5.51 -15.46
CA LEU A 102 24.41 -6.60 -15.19
C LEU A 102 25.17 -7.95 -15.22
N VAL A 103 25.79 -8.32 -14.09
CA VAL A 103 26.30 -9.68 -13.90
C VAL A 103 25.10 -10.62 -13.62
N TYR A 104 24.40 -10.99 -14.70
CA TYR A 104 23.23 -11.84 -14.58
C TYR A 104 23.55 -13.33 -14.57
N PRO A 105 22.93 -14.07 -13.65
CA PRO A 105 22.75 -15.51 -13.81
C PRO A 105 21.59 -15.85 -14.78
N PHE A 106 20.83 -14.86 -15.24
CA PHE A 106 19.63 -15.08 -16.05
C PHE A 106 19.80 -14.54 -17.47
N ASN A 107 19.40 -15.34 -18.45
CA ASN A 107 19.19 -14.90 -19.84
C ASN A 107 17.91 -14.05 -19.96
N SER A 108 17.71 -13.06 -19.08
CA SER A 108 16.58 -12.16 -19.16
C SER A 108 16.80 -11.20 -20.31
N LYS A 109 15.76 -11.01 -21.10
CA LYS A 109 15.81 -10.09 -22.22
C LYS A 109 15.78 -8.64 -21.71
N PRO A 110 16.42 -7.69 -22.40
CA PRO A 110 16.44 -6.27 -22.04
C PRO A 110 15.05 -5.65 -21.78
N GLU A 111 14.03 -6.16 -22.45
CA GLU A 111 12.62 -5.73 -22.28
C GLU A 111 12.04 -5.88 -20.88
N HIS A 112 12.75 -6.55 -19.96
CA HIS A 112 12.30 -6.78 -18.58
C HIS A 112 13.18 -6.09 -17.53
N LEU A 113 14.10 -5.24 -17.94
CA LEU A 113 15.07 -4.60 -17.04
C LEU A 113 14.43 -3.78 -15.92
N GLY A 114 13.33 -3.07 -16.19
CA GLY A 114 12.63 -2.26 -15.20
C GLY A 114 12.01 -3.06 -14.05
N LEU A 115 11.80 -4.38 -14.22
CA LEU A 115 11.22 -5.27 -13.22
C LEU A 115 12.15 -6.42 -12.81
N TRP A 116 13.45 -6.31 -13.09
CA TRP A 116 14.40 -7.40 -12.84
C TRP A 116 14.43 -7.83 -11.35
N TYR A 117 14.37 -6.90 -10.42
CA TYR A 117 14.35 -7.18 -8.99
C TYR A 117 13.11 -8.00 -8.57
N ILE A 118 11.99 -7.85 -9.29
CA ILE A 118 10.78 -8.64 -9.05
C ILE A 118 11.02 -10.11 -9.36
N VAL A 119 11.83 -10.42 -10.36
CA VAL A 119 12.16 -11.81 -10.71
C VAL A 119 12.93 -12.47 -9.57
N GLU A 120 13.92 -11.78 -9.00
CA GLU A 120 14.71 -12.31 -7.87
C GLU A 120 13.84 -12.51 -6.62
N GLU A 121 13.01 -11.52 -6.29
CA GLU A 121 12.18 -11.54 -5.09
C GLU A 121 11.03 -12.55 -5.15
N PHE A 122 10.52 -12.81 -6.36
CA PHE A 122 9.36 -13.69 -6.54
C PHE A 122 9.72 -15.06 -7.11
N GLU A 123 11.00 -15.32 -7.43
CA GLU A 123 11.42 -16.63 -7.88
C GLU A 123 11.19 -17.69 -6.79
N GLY A 124 10.36 -18.68 -7.11
CA GLY A 124 9.98 -19.75 -6.18
C GLY A 124 8.80 -19.45 -5.25
N THR A 125 8.34 -18.19 -5.15
CA THR A 125 7.15 -17.80 -4.36
C THR A 125 5.94 -17.58 -5.24
N VAL A 126 6.11 -16.92 -6.38
CA VAL A 126 5.05 -16.68 -7.38
C VAL A 126 5.17 -17.70 -8.51
N PRO A 127 4.06 -18.33 -8.95
CA PRO A 127 4.10 -19.26 -10.08
C PRO A 127 4.70 -18.61 -11.34
N PRO A 128 5.58 -19.31 -12.09
CA PRO A 128 6.24 -18.73 -13.28
C PRO A 128 5.27 -18.14 -14.33
N THR A 129 4.09 -18.76 -14.47
CA THR A 129 3.04 -18.28 -15.39
C THR A 129 2.43 -16.95 -14.92
N ARG A 130 2.35 -16.71 -13.63
CA ARG A 130 1.88 -15.46 -13.06
C ARG A 130 2.95 -14.38 -13.16
N LEU A 131 4.18 -14.73 -12.82
CA LEU A 131 5.34 -13.85 -12.97
C LEU A 131 5.50 -13.35 -14.42
N ALA A 132 5.36 -14.24 -15.41
CA ALA A 132 5.40 -13.86 -16.82
C ALA A 132 4.29 -12.85 -17.20
N LYS A 133 3.11 -12.93 -16.60
CA LYS A 133 2.03 -11.96 -16.82
C LYS A 133 2.36 -10.60 -16.20
N ILE A 134 2.96 -10.58 -15.01
CA ILE A 134 3.41 -9.35 -14.35
C ILE A 134 4.46 -8.64 -15.20
N LEU A 135 5.47 -9.39 -15.67
CA LEU A 135 6.54 -8.87 -16.50
C LEU A 135 6.07 -8.36 -17.88
N ALA A 136 4.87 -8.75 -18.31
CA ALA A 136 4.27 -8.26 -19.53
C ALA A 136 3.49 -6.94 -19.35
N GLN A 137 3.37 -6.43 -18.13
CA GLN A 137 2.72 -5.13 -17.85
C GLN A 137 3.74 -4.01 -17.91
N ASP A 138 3.28 -2.81 -18.23
CA ASP A 138 4.08 -1.59 -18.36
C ASP A 138 3.86 -0.60 -17.19
N HIS A 139 3.08 -1.00 -16.21
CA HIS A 139 2.75 -0.17 -15.05
C HIS A 139 2.55 -1.01 -13.78
N TYR A 140 2.61 -0.32 -12.64
CA TYR A 140 2.29 -0.86 -11.31
C TYR A 140 1.73 0.25 -10.42
N TRP A 141 1.12 -0.09 -9.31
CA TRP A 141 0.68 0.87 -8.30
C TRP A 141 1.56 0.78 -7.06
N SER A 142 1.77 1.94 -6.44
CA SER A 142 2.48 2.06 -5.17
C SER A 142 1.71 2.99 -4.25
N ASP A 143 1.41 2.58 -3.03
CA ASP A 143 0.83 3.45 -2.01
C ASP A 143 1.87 3.70 -0.92
N GLU A 144 2.21 4.97 -0.73
CA GLU A 144 3.17 5.42 0.27
C GLU A 144 2.45 6.00 1.48
N ARG A 145 2.96 5.71 2.66
CA ARG A 145 2.52 6.38 3.90
C ARG A 145 3.69 6.72 4.80
N ASN A 146 3.50 7.71 5.68
CA ASN A 146 4.43 7.97 6.76
C ASN A 146 4.30 6.92 7.87
N PHE A 147 5.44 6.49 8.42
CA PHE A 147 5.47 5.47 9.48
C PHE A 147 4.69 5.86 10.74
N ALA A 148 4.61 7.16 11.06
CA ALA A 148 3.89 7.70 12.22
C ALA A 148 2.46 8.16 11.89
N GLY A 149 1.90 7.71 10.77
CA GLY A 149 0.56 8.07 10.32
C GLY A 149 -0.56 7.59 11.26
N PRO A 150 -1.76 8.15 11.13
CA PRO A 150 -2.90 7.76 11.95
C PRO A 150 -3.30 6.30 11.68
N PRO A 151 -3.83 5.57 12.70
CA PRO A 151 -4.21 4.17 12.56
C PRO A 151 -5.14 3.88 11.39
N VAL A 152 -6.09 4.78 11.12
CA VAL A 152 -7.04 4.64 10.02
C VAL A 152 -6.33 4.70 8.67
N ALA A 153 -5.43 5.66 8.45
CA ALA A 153 -4.64 5.74 7.21
C ALA A 153 -3.67 4.56 7.09
N SER A 154 -3.03 4.18 8.20
CA SER A 154 -2.13 3.02 8.24
C SER A 154 -2.82 1.69 7.94
N THR A 155 -4.10 1.57 8.24
CA THR A 155 -4.90 0.40 7.85
C THR A 155 -5.36 0.53 6.40
N GLY A 156 -5.83 1.72 6.03
CA GLY A 156 -6.45 2.02 4.75
C GLY A 156 -5.50 1.83 3.56
N TYR A 157 -4.23 2.26 3.68
CA TYR A 157 -3.30 2.18 2.56
C TYR A 157 -3.07 0.73 2.08
N GLY A 158 -2.99 -0.25 2.98
CA GLY A 158 -2.93 -1.65 2.56
C GLY A 158 -4.27 -2.17 1.98
N LEU A 159 -5.40 -1.61 2.42
CA LEU A 159 -6.70 -1.96 1.84
C LEU A 159 -6.91 -1.36 0.45
N VAL A 160 -6.31 -0.20 0.15
CA VAL A 160 -6.22 0.36 -1.22
C VAL A 160 -5.46 -0.60 -2.13
N CYS A 161 -4.30 -1.07 -1.66
CA CYS A 161 -3.48 -2.03 -2.42
C CYS A 161 -4.22 -3.37 -2.62
N ALA A 162 -4.97 -3.85 -1.63
CA ALA A 162 -5.80 -5.04 -1.79
C ALA A 162 -6.92 -4.83 -2.84
N ALA A 163 -7.59 -3.68 -2.82
CA ALA A 163 -8.62 -3.35 -3.84
C ALA A 163 -8.02 -3.25 -5.24
N LEU A 164 -6.83 -2.66 -5.39
CA LEU A 164 -6.09 -2.62 -6.65
C LEU A 164 -5.71 -4.03 -7.13
N ALA A 165 -5.19 -4.87 -6.22
CA ALA A 165 -4.84 -6.24 -6.57
C ALA A 165 -6.06 -7.08 -6.98
N GLU A 166 -7.22 -6.90 -6.34
CA GLU A 166 -8.49 -7.52 -6.79
C GLU A 166 -8.86 -7.07 -8.21
N ALA A 167 -8.80 -5.76 -8.50
CA ALA A 167 -9.20 -5.19 -9.77
C ALA A 167 -8.28 -5.58 -10.93
N THR A 168 -7.01 -5.90 -10.65
CA THR A 168 -5.97 -6.14 -11.66
C THR A 168 -5.46 -7.58 -11.68
N ASP A 169 -6.10 -8.49 -10.94
CA ASP A 169 -5.59 -9.86 -10.67
C ASP A 169 -4.11 -9.81 -10.23
N GLY A 170 -3.74 -8.77 -9.47
CA GLY A 170 -2.36 -8.46 -9.11
C GLY A 170 -1.86 -9.22 -7.89
N ILE A 171 -0.56 -9.02 -7.62
CA ILE A 171 0.09 -9.43 -6.37
C ILE A 171 0.56 -8.22 -5.58
N ILE A 172 0.72 -8.39 -4.29
CA ILE A 172 1.09 -7.35 -3.34
C ILE A 172 2.48 -7.62 -2.80
N ALA A 173 3.31 -6.59 -2.69
CA ALA A 173 4.63 -6.68 -2.10
C ALA A 173 5.03 -5.38 -1.36
N SER A 174 6.05 -5.46 -0.52
CA SER A 174 6.72 -4.31 0.08
C SER A 174 8.21 -4.59 0.19
N PHE A 175 9.03 -3.72 -0.37
CA PHE A 175 10.49 -3.83 -0.36
C PHE A 175 11.16 -2.89 0.66
N ASP A 176 10.36 -2.13 1.41
CA ASP A 176 10.81 -1.18 2.43
C ASP A 176 10.24 -1.47 3.83
N SER A 177 9.80 -2.71 4.04
CA SER A 177 9.37 -3.22 5.35
C SER A 177 8.02 -2.68 5.86
N ALA A 178 7.05 -2.39 4.97
CA ALA A 178 5.67 -2.16 5.40
C ALA A 178 5.09 -3.41 6.10
N PHE A 179 5.56 -4.58 5.67
CA PHE A 179 5.29 -5.87 6.30
C PHE A 179 6.47 -6.84 6.11
N ASP A 180 6.36 -8.05 6.66
CA ASP A 180 7.37 -9.10 6.60
C ASP A 180 7.47 -9.66 5.15
N GLU A 181 8.65 -9.74 4.58
CA GLU A 181 8.96 -10.18 3.21
C GLU A 181 8.33 -11.52 2.83
N LYS A 182 8.08 -12.41 3.81
CA LYS A 182 7.39 -13.69 3.56
C LYS A 182 5.97 -13.54 2.98
N HIS A 183 5.39 -12.34 3.07
CA HIS A 183 4.10 -11.99 2.51
C HIS A 183 4.20 -11.34 1.12
N ASN A 184 5.41 -11.15 0.59
CA ASN A 184 5.60 -10.65 -0.76
C ASN A 184 5.10 -11.67 -1.80
N GLY A 185 4.37 -11.19 -2.78
CA GLY A 185 3.78 -12.02 -3.84
C GLY A 185 2.37 -12.56 -3.53
N GLU A 186 1.78 -12.18 -2.40
CA GLU A 186 0.41 -12.57 -2.04
C GLU A 186 -0.64 -11.97 -2.97
N THR A 187 -1.70 -12.73 -3.20
CA THR A 187 -2.93 -12.23 -3.82
C THR A 187 -3.69 -11.33 -2.85
N ALA A 188 -4.68 -10.59 -3.36
CA ALA A 188 -5.55 -9.78 -2.50
C ALA A 188 -6.23 -10.61 -1.39
N GLU A 189 -6.71 -11.83 -1.71
CA GLU A 189 -7.36 -12.72 -0.74
C GLU A 189 -6.41 -13.14 0.39
N GLU A 190 -5.19 -13.56 0.03
CA GLU A 190 -4.16 -13.94 1.00
C GLU A 190 -3.78 -12.77 1.89
N PHE A 191 -3.52 -11.59 1.32
CA PHE A 191 -3.19 -10.37 2.04
C PHE A 191 -4.32 -9.92 2.98
N LEU A 192 -5.57 -9.91 2.53
CA LEU A 192 -6.74 -9.55 3.33
C LEU A 192 -6.99 -10.51 4.49
N SER A 193 -6.50 -11.76 4.40
CA SER A 193 -6.67 -12.75 5.46
C SER A 193 -5.97 -12.36 6.77
N TRP A 194 -4.98 -11.48 6.73
CA TRP A 194 -4.18 -11.11 7.91
C TRP A 194 -3.97 -9.59 8.09
N TRP A 195 -3.92 -8.79 7.00
CA TRP A 195 -3.54 -7.38 7.07
C TRP A 195 -4.38 -6.57 8.04
N GLY A 196 -5.69 -6.58 7.86
CA GLY A 196 -6.61 -5.80 8.67
C GLY A 196 -6.57 -6.19 10.15
N ASP A 197 -6.59 -7.48 10.45
CA ASP A 197 -6.53 -8.01 11.80
C ASP A 197 -5.22 -7.62 12.49
N ARG A 198 -4.10 -7.66 11.77
CA ARG A 198 -2.80 -7.19 12.28
C ARG A 198 -2.86 -5.72 12.67
N GLN A 199 -3.49 -4.85 11.84
CA GLN A 199 -3.59 -3.43 12.14
C GLN A 199 -4.48 -3.17 13.36
N ILE A 200 -5.67 -3.80 13.43
CA ILE A 200 -6.57 -3.67 14.60
C ILE A 200 -5.88 -4.15 15.88
N ASN A 201 -5.16 -5.28 15.82
CA ASN A 201 -4.44 -5.81 16.97
C ASN A 201 -3.29 -4.90 17.41
N PHE A 202 -2.60 -4.26 16.46
CA PHE A 202 -1.46 -3.38 16.72
C PHE A 202 -1.90 -2.06 17.37
N TYR A 203 -2.90 -1.39 16.80
CA TYR A 203 -3.36 -0.08 17.28
C TYR A 203 -4.38 -0.19 18.42
N GLY A 204 -5.05 -1.33 18.53
CA GLY A 204 -6.17 -1.58 19.43
C GLY A 204 -7.50 -1.03 18.88
N GLU A 205 -8.59 -1.70 19.22
CA GLU A 205 -9.94 -1.33 18.75
C GLU A 205 -10.33 0.11 19.10
N ASP A 206 -9.91 0.61 20.27
CA ASP A 206 -10.20 1.97 20.73
C ASP A 206 -9.71 3.05 19.75
N ALA A 207 -8.66 2.77 18.97
CA ALA A 207 -8.15 3.69 17.96
C ALA A 207 -9.15 3.93 16.82
N PHE A 208 -10.03 2.96 16.59
CA PHE A 208 -11.05 2.99 15.55
C PHE A 208 -12.45 3.30 16.10
N ARG A 209 -12.66 3.23 17.45
CA ARG A 209 -13.91 3.60 18.10
C ARG A 209 -13.98 5.07 18.50
N ASN A 210 -12.82 5.67 18.81
CA ASN A 210 -12.72 7.05 19.26
C ASN A 210 -11.41 7.70 18.79
N PRO A 211 -11.31 8.04 17.51
CA PRO A 211 -10.07 8.59 16.94
C PRO A 211 -9.62 9.92 17.57
N ARG A 212 -10.52 10.66 18.23
CA ARG A 212 -10.16 11.91 18.98
C ARG A 212 -9.45 11.67 20.30
N GLY A 213 -9.52 10.44 20.84
CA GLY A 213 -9.09 10.17 22.22
C GLY A 213 -7.60 10.06 22.45
N LYS A 214 -6.79 9.84 21.38
CA LYS A 214 -5.35 9.60 21.53
C LYS A 214 -4.58 10.21 20.37
N ARG A 215 -3.84 11.28 20.63
CA ARG A 215 -2.67 11.61 19.78
C ARG A 215 -1.65 10.51 20.04
N TYR A 216 -1.46 9.61 19.08
CA TYR A 216 -0.39 8.64 19.13
C TYR A 216 0.93 9.37 18.95
N GLN A 217 1.63 9.68 20.05
CA GLN A 217 3.02 10.08 19.98
C GLN A 217 3.87 8.81 19.92
N LEU A 218 4.43 8.55 18.75
CA LEU A 218 5.47 7.54 18.61
C LEU A 218 6.70 8.04 19.37
N VAL A 219 6.93 7.53 20.57
CA VAL A 219 8.18 7.77 21.30
C VAL A 219 9.17 6.70 20.84
N ILE A 220 10.02 7.04 19.89
CA ILE A 220 11.15 6.20 19.52
C ILE A 220 12.19 6.31 20.65
N GLY A 221 12.14 5.38 21.58
CA GLY A 221 13.15 5.24 22.61
C GLY A 221 14.42 4.59 22.06
N LEU A 222 15.36 5.38 21.54
CA LEU A 222 16.69 4.89 21.24
C LEU A 222 17.43 4.65 22.59
N LYS A 223 17.51 3.41 23.04
CA LYS A 223 18.47 3.02 24.08
C LYS A 223 19.86 3.02 23.47
N ALA A 224 20.69 3.98 23.89
CA ALA A 224 22.11 3.97 23.56
C ALA A 224 22.74 2.65 24.06
N GLY A 225 23.21 1.80 23.14
CA GLY A 225 24.00 0.61 23.45
C GLY A 225 23.41 -0.74 23.06
N ALA A 226 22.25 -0.83 22.42
CA ALA A 226 21.74 -2.09 21.89
C ALA A 226 21.87 -2.11 20.35
N SER A 227 22.47 -3.19 19.85
CA SER A 227 22.52 -3.53 18.42
C SER A 227 21.12 -3.41 17.80
N ALA A 228 21.03 -2.75 16.67
CA ALA A 228 19.81 -2.39 15.96
C ALA A 228 19.05 -3.64 15.48
N THR A 229 18.13 -4.18 16.27
CA THR A 229 17.22 -5.25 15.80
C THR A 229 15.91 -5.34 16.59
N ARG A 230 15.49 -4.32 17.33
CA ARG A 230 14.15 -4.36 17.95
C ARG A 230 13.59 -2.98 18.20
N CYS A 231 12.59 -2.58 17.42
CA CYS A 231 11.70 -1.48 17.79
C CYS A 231 10.72 -2.00 18.85
N GLU A 232 10.86 -1.56 20.08
CA GLU A 232 9.86 -1.80 21.13
C GLU A 232 8.96 -0.57 21.22
N TYR A 233 7.66 -0.78 21.04
CA TYR A 233 6.63 0.26 21.13
C TYR A 233 6.12 0.35 22.56
N PHE A 234 6.07 1.56 23.09
CA PHE A 234 5.50 1.81 24.41
C PHE A 234 4.20 2.60 24.28
N THR A 235 3.15 2.06 24.87
CA THR A 235 1.89 2.79 25.06
C THR A 235 2.04 3.68 26.28
N VAL A 236 1.93 5.00 26.13
CA VAL A 236 1.87 5.91 27.27
C VAL A 236 0.42 5.95 27.77
N LYS A 237 0.24 5.64 29.05
CA LYS A 237 -1.06 5.70 29.75
C LYS A 237 -1.50 7.14 30.01
#